data_42fa8f7de27b7a5a08ac2672e219ffa5
#
_entry.id   42fa8f7de27b7a5a08ac2672e219ffa5
#
_cell.length_a   1.000
_cell.length_b   1.000
_cell.length_c   1.000
_cell.angle_alpha   90.00
_cell.angle_beta   90.00
_cell.angle_gamma   90.00
#
_symmetry.space_group_name_H-M   'P 1'
#
loop_
_entity.id
_entity.type
_entity.pdbx_description
1 polymer ?
#
loop_
_entity_poly.entity_id
_entity_poly.type
_entity_poly.pdbx_seq_one_letter_code
_entity_poly.pdbx_strand_id
1 'polypeptide(L)'
;MSSFLKGVDQRTSLAGMNRMELLLFKIHGDQLFGINVFKVREVIRTPFISPVPKSDSRVVGVSDIRGHTMPMIDLAKSLGLPPVPLERYRDSLTIVTEFNSSVQGFLVEDVDRIVHLRWEDILPPPDTLMNVNYLTGITRAQNQIVEIVDVEKVLAEVSGMQEEMSDEFLSQNQSKTKGHDFFVLAADDSVVARNQVKTTLEKLGITNKIVNNGKQALEFLKKWADDADKEISPPVSDPVLMVISDIEMPEMDGYTLTTNIRKDPRLSDLYVILSSSLSGGFNDSLTEKVGANKFMSKWHPEELAQAIVDRIDSVTQERKQKQAS
;
A
#
# COMPACT_ATOMS: atom_id res chain seq x y z
N MET A 1 -14.89 -19.05 -16.29
CA MET A 1 -13.60 -19.35 -15.60
C MET A 1 -12.33 -18.95 -16.39
N SER A 2 -12.36 -18.90 -17.71
CA SER A 2 -11.14 -18.67 -18.54
C SER A 2 -10.66 -17.22 -18.63
N SER A 3 -11.47 -16.19 -18.41
CA SER A 3 -11.06 -14.78 -18.53
C SER A 3 -10.40 -14.23 -17.26
N PHE A 4 -10.77 -14.76 -16.11
CA PHE A 4 -10.23 -14.36 -14.81
C PHE A 4 -8.77 -14.84 -14.63
N LEU A 5 -8.47 -16.07 -15.05
CA LEU A 5 -7.11 -16.63 -15.01
C LEU A 5 -6.15 -15.90 -15.98
N LYS A 6 -6.63 -15.44 -17.14
CA LYS A 6 -5.81 -14.61 -18.06
C LYS A 6 -5.43 -13.27 -17.48
N GLY A 7 -6.31 -12.64 -16.68
CA GLY A 7 -6.00 -11.39 -15.99
C GLY A 7 -4.97 -11.55 -14.87
N VAL A 8 -4.96 -12.71 -14.21
CA VAL A 8 -4.01 -13.03 -13.12
C VAL A 8 -2.61 -13.28 -13.68
N ASP A 9 -2.49 -14.04 -14.78
CA ASP A 9 -1.19 -14.29 -15.43
C ASP A 9 -0.57 -13.01 -16.02
N GLN A 10 -1.38 -12.06 -16.49
CA GLN A 10 -0.89 -10.76 -16.92
C GLN A 10 -0.41 -9.89 -15.76
N ARG A 11 -1.09 -9.92 -14.62
CA ARG A 11 -0.67 -9.17 -13.41
C ARG A 11 0.70 -9.61 -12.89
N THR A 12 1.03 -10.90 -12.98
CA THR A 12 2.33 -11.43 -12.57
C THR A 12 3.46 -11.14 -13.53
N SER A 13 3.17 -11.01 -14.82
CA SER A 13 4.21 -10.66 -15.78
C SER A 13 4.64 -9.19 -15.70
N LEU A 14 3.86 -8.35 -15.02
CA LEU A 14 4.13 -6.92 -14.81
C LEU A 14 4.97 -6.67 -13.55
N ALA A 15 4.90 -7.54 -12.56
CA ALA A 15 5.79 -7.50 -11.41
C ALA A 15 7.25 -7.68 -11.89
N GLY A 16 8.06 -6.65 -11.71
CA GLY A 16 9.46 -6.61 -12.19
C GLY A 16 9.67 -5.96 -13.57
N MET A 17 8.63 -5.51 -14.27
CA MET A 17 8.78 -4.81 -15.56
C MET A 17 8.87 -3.28 -15.46
N ASN A 18 8.90 -2.71 -14.26
CA ASN A 18 8.95 -1.25 -14.02
C ASN A 18 7.83 -0.47 -14.77
N ARG A 19 6.62 -1.04 -14.80
CA ARG A 19 5.45 -0.48 -15.49
C ARG A 19 4.28 -0.33 -14.54
N MET A 20 3.49 0.71 -14.76
CA MET A 20 2.23 0.97 -14.07
C MET A 20 1.08 0.90 -15.06
N GLU A 21 -0.01 0.25 -14.69
CA GLU A 21 -1.26 0.27 -15.41
C GLU A 21 -2.24 1.20 -14.72
N LEU A 22 -2.70 2.22 -15.43
CA LEU A 22 -3.71 3.16 -14.95
C LEU A 22 -5.02 2.95 -15.68
N LEU A 23 -6.10 2.80 -14.92
CA LEU A 23 -7.46 2.99 -15.43
C LEU A 23 -7.74 4.49 -15.46
N LEU A 24 -7.95 5.03 -16.66
CA LEU A 24 -8.32 6.42 -16.85
C LEU A 24 -9.82 6.60 -16.73
N PHE A 25 -10.24 7.65 -16.05
CA PHE A 25 -11.64 7.96 -15.80
C PHE A 25 -11.87 9.48 -15.71
N LYS A 26 -13.13 9.88 -15.80
CA LYS A 26 -13.57 11.26 -15.67
C LYS A 26 -14.49 11.42 -14.46
N ILE A 27 -14.30 12.49 -13.73
CA ILE A 27 -15.13 12.86 -12.59
C ILE A 27 -16.06 14.02 -12.96
N HIS A 28 -15.53 14.99 -13.68
CA HIS A 28 -16.26 16.16 -14.14
C HIS A 28 -15.64 16.70 -15.42
N GLY A 29 -16.44 16.81 -16.47
CA GLY A 29 -16.01 17.35 -17.77
C GLY A 29 -14.91 16.51 -18.44
N ASP A 30 -13.91 17.19 -19.03
CA ASP A 30 -12.86 16.52 -19.80
C ASP A 30 -11.59 16.22 -19.03
N GLN A 31 -11.50 16.60 -17.75
CA GLN A 31 -10.35 16.30 -16.90
C GLN A 31 -10.20 14.79 -16.71
N LEU A 32 -9.00 14.29 -17.00
CA LEU A 32 -8.64 12.89 -16.81
C LEU A 32 -8.01 12.65 -15.44
N PHE A 33 -8.52 11.63 -14.81
CA PHE A 33 -7.96 11.06 -13.59
C PHE A 33 -7.49 9.64 -13.86
N GLY A 34 -6.59 9.14 -13.02
CA GLY A 34 -6.10 7.77 -13.11
C GLY A 34 -6.13 7.07 -11.75
N ILE A 35 -6.42 5.80 -11.74
CA ILE A 35 -6.27 4.91 -10.60
C ILE A 35 -5.45 3.70 -11.03
N ASN A 36 -4.57 3.22 -10.14
CA ASN A 36 -3.82 1.99 -10.38
C ASN A 36 -4.80 0.82 -10.57
N VAL A 37 -4.66 0.11 -11.70
CA VAL A 37 -5.53 -1.04 -12.05
C VAL A 37 -5.50 -2.13 -10.98
N PHE A 38 -4.37 -2.31 -10.30
CA PHE A 38 -4.27 -3.28 -9.19
C PHE A 38 -5.25 -3.00 -8.04
N LYS A 39 -5.63 -1.73 -7.84
CA LYS A 39 -6.61 -1.31 -6.83
C LYS A 39 -8.06 -1.51 -7.28
N VAL A 40 -8.28 -1.79 -8.57
CA VAL A 40 -9.61 -1.92 -9.17
C VAL A 40 -10.03 -3.38 -9.24
N ARG A 41 -11.13 -3.70 -8.61
CA ARG A 41 -11.75 -5.02 -8.69
C ARG A 41 -12.60 -5.18 -9.96
N GLU A 42 -13.44 -4.20 -10.21
CA GLU A 42 -14.30 -4.13 -11.39
C GLU A 42 -14.84 -2.72 -11.60
N VAL A 43 -15.35 -2.47 -12.81
CA VAL A 43 -16.11 -1.26 -13.15
C VAL A 43 -17.53 -1.68 -13.55
N ILE A 44 -18.52 -1.06 -12.94
CA ILE A 44 -19.92 -1.39 -13.18
C ILE A 44 -20.75 -0.11 -13.43
N ARG A 45 -21.92 -0.25 -13.98
CA ARG A 45 -22.92 0.82 -13.95
C ARG A 45 -23.33 1.06 -12.51
N THR A 46 -23.48 2.33 -12.13
CA THR A 46 -23.86 2.67 -10.75
C THR A 46 -25.19 2.00 -10.39
N PRO A 47 -25.21 1.13 -9.37
CA PRO A 47 -26.41 0.44 -8.94
C PRO A 47 -27.35 1.37 -8.18
N PHE A 48 -28.48 0.85 -7.73
CA PHE A 48 -29.34 1.57 -6.79
C PHE A 48 -28.60 1.80 -5.48
N ILE A 49 -28.60 3.04 -5.00
CA ILE A 49 -27.93 3.45 -3.76
C ILE A 49 -28.99 3.74 -2.71
N SER A 50 -28.90 3.07 -1.58
CA SER A 50 -29.74 3.34 -0.39
C SER A 50 -29.04 4.35 0.51
N PRO A 51 -29.62 5.54 0.76
CA PRO A 51 -29.00 6.54 1.61
C PRO A 51 -28.79 6.02 3.04
N VAL A 52 -27.66 6.41 3.66
CA VAL A 52 -27.35 6.10 5.06
C VAL A 52 -27.40 7.37 5.89
N PRO A 53 -28.29 7.45 6.90
CA PRO A 53 -28.38 8.63 7.77
C PRO A 53 -27.10 8.85 8.56
N LYS A 54 -26.69 10.12 8.72
CA LYS A 54 -25.53 10.55 9.52
C LYS A 54 -24.18 9.98 9.09
N SER A 55 -24.04 9.52 7.83
CA SER A 55 -22.76 9.17 7.25
C SER A 55 -21.91 10.42 6.94
N ASP A 56 -20.60 10.21 6.70
CA ASP A 56 -19.76 11.25 6.11
C ASP A 56 -20.41 11.79 4.83
N SER A 57 -20.31 13.08 4.59
CA SER A 57 -20.97 13.74 3.46
C SER A 57 -20.53 13.20 2.10
N ARG A 58 -19.36 12.59 2.01
CA ARG A 58 -18.79 11.95 0.81
C ARG A 58 -19.40 10.58 0.55
N VAL A 59 -19.95 9.91 1.58
CA VAL A 59 -20.69 8.65 1.46
C VAL A 59 -22.10 8.96 1.02
N VAL A 60 -22.44 8.60 -0.20
CA VAL A 60 -23.79 8.84 -0.75
C VAL A 60 -24.81 7.78 -0.35
N GLY A 61 -24.34 6.66 0.21
CA GLY A 61 -25.18 5.57 0.71
C GLY A 61 -24.47 4.23 0.64
N VAL A 62 -25.25 3.16 0.62
CA VAL A 62 -24.80 1.79 0.46
C VAL A 62 -25.50 1.13 -0.72
N SER A 63 -24.84 0.16 -1.32
CA SER A 63 -25.41 -0.63 -2.42
C SER A 63 -25.08 -2.11 -2.22
N ASP A 64 -25.99 -3.00 -2.62
CA ASP A 64 -25.72 -4.42 -2.70
C ASP A 64 -25.24 -4.78 -4.11
N ILE A 65 -24.05 -5.36 -4.19
CA ILE A 65 -23.47 -5.82 -5.43
C ILE A 65 -23.10 -7.29 -5.25
N ARG A 66 -23.85 -8.17 -5.93
CA ARG A 66 -23.64 -9.63 -5.87
C ARG A 66 -23.69 -10.21 -4.45
N GLY A 67 -24.56 -9.70 -3.59
CA GLY A 67 -24.72 -10.15 -2.21
C GLY A 67 -23.71 -9.56 -1.23
N HIS A 68 -22.93 -8.58 -1.66
CA HIS A 68 -22.01 -7.82 -0.81
C HIS A 68 -22.49 -6.38 -0.68
N THR A 69 -22.86 -5.99 0.53
CA THR A 69 -23.22 -4.59 0.81
C THR A 69 -21.95 -3.77 0.99
N MET A 70 -21.82 -2.69 0.22
CA MET A 70 -20.64 -1.83 0.26
C MET A 70 -21.01 -0.35 0.30
N PRO A 71 -20.18 0.50 0.92
CA PRO A 71 -20.35 1.95 0.87
C PRO A 71 -20.07 2.49 -0.54
N MET A 72 -20.87 3.49 -0.92
CA MET A 72 -20.75 4.22 -2.17
C MET A 72 -20.24 5.62 -1.88
N ILE A 73 -19.09 5.97 -2.43
CA ILE A 73 -18.36 7.21 -2.16
C ILE A 73 -18.40 8.09 -3.42
N ASP A 74 -18.81 9.33 -3.26
CA ASP A 74 -18.70 10.35 -4.33
C ASP A 74 -17.26 10.85 -4.40
N LEU A 75 -16.53 10.39 -5.42
CA LEU A 75 -15.14 10.74 -5.61
C LEU A 75 -14.97 12.24 -5.95
N ALA A 76 -15.91 12.83 -6.69
CA ALA A 76 -15.90 14.27 -6.96
C ALA A 76 -15.91 15.08 -5.66
N LYS A 77 -16.84 14.76 -4.76
CA LYS A 77 -16.91 15.37 -3.43
C LYS A 77 -15.63 15.20 -2.63
N SER A 78 -15.05 14.01 -2.68
CA SER A 78 -13.80 13.70 -1.98
C SER A 78 -12.65 14.58 -2.47
N LEU A 79 -12.62 14.89 -3.75
CA LEU A 79 -11.60 15.76 -4.37
C LEU A 79 -11.94 17.26 -4.32
N GLY A 80 -13.04 17.65 -3.65
CA GLY A 80 -13.49 19.05 -3.60
C GLY A 80 -14.08 19.58 -4.91
N LEU A 81 -14.46 18.68 -5.80
CA LEU A 81 -15.13 19.00 -7.06
C LEU A 81 -16.67 19.01 -6.88
N PRO A 82 -17.42 19.62 -7.81
CA PRO A 82 -18.88 19.55 -7.79
C PRO A 82 -19.34 18.08 -7.75
N PRO A 83 -20.27 17.70 -6.83
CA PRO A 83 -20.73 16.33 -6.73
C PRO A 83 -21.48 15.88 -7.98
N VAL A 84 -21.47 14.58 -8.25
CA VAL A 84 -22.34 14.00 -9.29
C VAL A 84 -23.79 14.25 -8.90
N PRO A 85 -24.63 14.87 -9.75
CA PRO A 85 -26.05 15.09 -9.47
C PRO A 85 -26.78 13.75 -9.27
N LEU A 86 -27.70 13.69 -8.31
CA LEU A 86 -28.46 12.47 -7.98
C LEU A 86 -29.19 11.87 -9.19
N GLU A 87 -29.71 12.74 -10.06
CA GLU A 87 -30.41 12.36 -11.29
C GLU A 87 -29.49 11.60 -12.26
N ARG A 88 -28.18 11.88 -12.19
CA ARG A 88 -27.16 11.29 -13.08
C ARG A 88 -26.53 10.03 -12.52
N TYR A 89 -26.83 9.60 -11.30
CA TYR A 89 -26.22 8.39 -10.71
C TYR A 89 -26.45 7.15 -11.58
N ARG A 90 -27.63 7.01 -12.20
CA ARG A 90 -27.95 5.86 -13.07
C ARG A 90 -27.14 5.86 -14.39
N ASP A 91 -26.69 7.02 -14.82
CA ASP A 91 -25.89 7.19 -16.02
C ASP A 91 -24.39 7.17 -15.73
N SER A 92 -24.00 7.24 -14.46
CA SER A 92 -22.62 7.21 -14.00
C SER A 92 -22.09 5.78 -13.87
N LEU A 93 -20.78 5.67 -13.66
CA LEU A 93 -20.08 4.42 -13.42
C LEU A 93 -19.58 4.36 -11.98
N THR A 94 -19.39 3.15 -11.49
CA THR A 94 -18.79 2.87 -10.19
C THR A 94 -17.52 2.06 -10.39
N ILE A 95 -16.41 2.61 -9.93
CA ILE A 95 -15.16 1.86 -9.80
C ILE A 95 -15.20 1.15 -8.44
N VAL A 96 -15.31 -0.17 -8.47
CA VAL A 96 -15.28 -1.00 -7.27
C VAL A 96 -13.84 -1.31 -6.93
N THR A 97 -13.44 -1.00 -5.72
CA THR A 97 -12.11 -1.25 -5.20
C THR A 97 -12.17 -2.13 -3.96
N GLU A 98 -11.07 -2.79 -3.65
CA GLU A 98 -10.94 -3.61 -2.45
C GLU A 98 -9.64 -3.22 -1.73
N PHE A 99 -9.75 -2.82 -0.45
CA PHE A 99 -8.62 -2.48 0.42
C PHE A 99 -8.84 -3.11 1.78
N ASN A 100 -7.82 -3.76 2.31
CA ASN A 100 -7.87 -4.37 3.67
C ASN A 100 -9.14 -5.22 3.87
N SER A 101 -9.48 -6.06 2.88
CA SER A 101 -10.69 -6.89 2.87
C SER A 101 -12.02 -6.08 2.90
N SER A 102 -11.97 -4.76 2.80
CA SER A 102 -13.13 -3.89 2.66
C SER A 102 -13.37 -3.57 1.19
N VAL A 103 -14.61 -3.72 0.75
CA VAL A 103 -15.02 -3.42 -0.64
C VAL A 103 -15.84 -2.15 -0.65
N GLN A 104 -15.53 -1.23 -1.53
CA GLN A 104 -16.22 0.06 -1.70
C GLN A 104 -16.37 0.43 -3.18
N GLY A 105 -17.38 1.24 -3.45
CA GLY A 105 -17.62 1.80 -4.78
C GLY A 105 -17.34 3.30 -4.83
N PHE A 106 -16.52 3.74 -5.78
CA PHE A 106 -16.30 5.15 -6.09
C PHE A 106 -17.11 5.57 -7.30
N LEU A 107 -18.00 6.56 -7.12
CA LEU A 107 -18.77 7.11 -8.22
C LEU A 107 -17.89 8.00 -9.08
N VAL A 108 -17.95 7.77 -10.39
CA VAL A 108 -17.25 8.55 -11.42
C VAL A 108 -18.21 8.84 -12.58
N GLU A 109 -17.95 9.89 -13.38
CA GLU A 109 -18.83 10.23 -14.50
C GLU A 109 -18.68 9.20 -15.62
N ASP A 110 -17.44 8.86 -15.98
CA ASP A 110 -17.16 7.92 -17.07
C ASP A 110 -15.79 7.25 -16.87
N VAL A 111 -15.62 6.10 -17.49
CA VAL A 111 -14.33 5.36 -17.52
C VAL A 111 -13.89 5.24 -18.97
N ASP A 112 -12.67 5.70 -19.25
CA ASP A 112 -12.16 5.75 -20.62
C ASP A 112 -11.45 4.43 -20.97
N ARG A 113 -10.20 4.23 -20.51
CA ARG A 113 -9.37 3.08 -20.90
C ARG A 113 -8.27 2.82 -19.90
N ILE A 114 -7.61 1.67 -20.07
CA ILE A 114 -6.35 1.36 -19.36
C ILE A 114 -5.18 1.84 -20.23
N VAL A 115 -4.22 2.51 -19.60
CA VAL A 115 -2.95 2.89 -20.19
C VAL A 115 -1.79 2.25 -19.44
N HIS A 116 -0.75 1.86 -20.19
CA HIS A 116 0.47 1.30 -19.63
C HIS A 116 1.53 2.40 -19.66
N LEU A 117 2.08 2.72 -18.50
CA LEU A 117 3.07 3.77 -18.30
C LEU A 117 4.35 3.18 -17.71
N ARG A 118 5.49 3.82 -17.98
CA ARG A 118 6.69 3.58 -17.21
C ARG A 118 6.65 4.47 -15.97
N TRP A 119 7.21 4.01 -14.87
CA TRP A 119 7.29 4.81 -13.65
C TRP A 119 8.00 6.15 -13.87
N GLU A 120 8.96 6.21 -14.81
CA GLU A 120 9.67 7.42 -15.21
C GLU A 120 8.75 8.50 -15.81
N ASP A 121 7.61 8.09 -16.35
CA ASP A 121 6.61 8.98 -16.94
C ASP A 121 5.63 9.56 -15.91
N ILE A 122 5.78 9.17 -14.63
CA ILE A 122 4.95 9.63 -13.50
C ILE A 122 5.76 10.60 -12.65
N LEU A 123 5.30 11.82 -12.58
CA LEU A 123 5.92 12.88 -11.80
C LEU A 123 5.23 13.00 -10.43
N PRO A 124 5.96 13.31 -9.36
CA PRO A 124 5.34 13.65 -8.09
C PRO A 124 4.45 14.89 -8.24
N PRO A 125 3.39 15.03 -7.45
CA PRO A 125 2.63 16.27 -7.39
C PRO A 125 3.55 17.44 -6.99
N PRO A 126 3.31 18.68 -7.49
CA PRO A 126 4.05 19.85 -7.03
C PRO A 126 3.99 20.00 -5.50
N ASP A 127 5.08 20.47 -4.88
CA ASP A 127 5.20 20.62 -3.41
C ASP A 127 4.05 21.43 -2.80
N THR A 128 3.54 22.41 -3.52
CA THR A 128 2.39 23.23 -3.12
C THR A 128 1.10 22.45 -2.98
N LEU A 129 1.01 21.27 -3.58
CA LEU A 129 -0.17 20.39 -3.60
C LEU A 129 -0.03 19.16 -2.69
N MET A 130 1.19 18.85 -2.22
CA MET A 130 1.46 17.60 -1.48
C MET A 130 0.68 17.44 -0.17
N ASN A 131 0.33 18.51 0.51
CA ASN A 131 -0.29 18.45 1.84
C ASN A 131 -1.83 18.47 1.83
N VAL A 132 -2.45 18.74 0.69
CA VAL A 132 -3.91 18.99 0.60
C VAL A 132 -4.61 18.03 -0.35
N ASN A 133 -3.88 17.27 -1.16
CA ASN A 133 -4.43 16.55 -2.30
C ASN A 133 -4.40 15.03 -2.13
N TYR A 134 -5.44 14.41 -2.67
CA TYR A 134 -5.56 12.95 -2.85
C TYR A 134 -4.82 12.50 -4.13
N LEU A 135 -3.64 13.09 -4.41
CA LEU A 135 -2.86 12.77 -5.60
C LEU A 135 -1.58 12.05 -5.21
N THR A 136 -1.33 10.90 -5.83
CA THR A 136 -0.06 10.17 -5.69
C THR A 136 0.95 10.56 -6.77
N GLY A 137 0.47 11.06 -7.91
CA GLY A 137 1.32 11.45 -9.03
C GLY A 137 0.56 12.17 -10.14
N ILE A 138 1.33 12.67 -11.09
CA ILE A 138 0.82 13.32 -12.30
C ILE A 138 1.55 12.70 -13.50
N THR A 139 0.80 12.39 -14.55
CA THR A 139 1.35 11.91 -15.82
C THR A 139 0.66 12.56 -17.02
N ARG A 140 1.02 12.14 -18.22
CA ARG A 140 0.37 12.58 -19.45
C ARG A 140 -0.08 11.39 -20.28
N ALA A 141 -1.34 11.44 -20.70
CA ALA A 141 -1.89 10.53 -21.67
C ALA A 141 -2.49 11.35 -22.82
N GLN A 142 -2.12 11.05 -24.08
CA GLN A 142 -2.61 11.76 -25.27
C GLN A 142 -2.54 13.31 -25.17
N ASN A 143 -1.45 13.83 -24.68
CA ASN A 143 -1.21 15.27 -24.46
C ASN A 143 -2.08 15.92 -23.35
N GLN A 144 -2.91 15.15 -22.65
CA GLN A 144 -3.67 15.64 -21.50
C GLN A 144 -2.97 15.28 -20.19
N ILE A 145 -3.09 16.15 -19.20
CA ILE A 145 -2.63 15.85 -17.84
C ILE A 145 -3.59 14.84 -17.22
N VAL A 146 -3.01 13.82 -16.58
CA VAL A 146 -3.72 12.80 -15.80
C VAL A 146 -3.28 12.92 -14.35
N GLU A 147 -4.23 13.14 -13.46
CA GLU A 147 -4.03 13.17 -12.02
C GLU A 147 -4.29 11.79 -11.44
N ILE A 148 -3.27 11.19 -10.80
CA ILE A 148 -3.35 9.84 -10.21
C ILE A 148 -3.90 9.97 -8.80
N VAL A 149 -5.08 9.39 -8.55
CA VAL A 149 -5.83 9.56 -7.30
C VAL A 149 -5.42 8.53 -6.25
N ASP A 150 -5.17 9.00 -5.03
CA ASP A 150 -5.00 8.19 -3.83
C ASP A 150 -6.36 7.82 -3.20
N VAL A 151 -6.97 6.77 -3.70
CA VAL A 151 -8.26 6.28 -3.20
C VAL A 151 -8.17 5.66 -1.81
N GLU A 152 -6.98 5.21 -1.39
CA GLU A 152 -6.76 4.70 -0.03
C GLU A 152 -6.85 5.83 0.99
N LYS A 153 -6.25 6.99 0.65
CA LYS A 153 -6.37 8.19 1.48
C LYS A 153 -7.81 8.68 1.57
N VAL A 154 -8.54 8.68 0.44
CA VAL A 154 -9.98 9.01 0.44
C VAL A 154 -10.73 8.08 1.39
N LEU A 155 -10.50 6.77 1.29
CA LEU A 155 -11.18 5.78 2.13
C LEU A 155 -10.82 5.94 3.61
N ALA A 156 -9.54 6.10 3.94
CA ALA A 156 -9.08 6.29 5.31
C ALA A 156 -9.77 7.47 6.01
N GLU A 157 -9.90 8.59 5.29
CA GLU A 157 -10.58 9.77 5.83
C GLU A 157 -12.10 9.61 5.94
N VAL A 158 -12.73 8.94 4.96
CA VAL A 158 -14.19 8.71 4.95
C VAL A 158 -14.60 7.71 6.03
N SER A 159 -13.80 6.67 6.23
CA SER A 159 -14.10 5.64 7.25
C SER A 159 -13.84 6.10 8.68
N GLY A 160 -13.07 7.19 8.84
CA GLY A 160 -12.66 7.66 10.17
C GLY A 160 -11.78 6.64 10.93
N MET A 161 -11.32 5.61 10.25
CA MET A 161 -10.51 4.55 10.83
C MET A 161 -9.08 5.05 11.04
N GLN A 162 -8.85 5.75 12.14
CA GLN A 162 -7.57 5.70 12.80
C GLN A 162 -7.65 4.53 13.80
N GLU A 163 -7.43 3.33 13.30
CA GLU A 163 -7.28 2.20 14.20
C GLU A 163 -5.98 2.41 14.97
N GLU A 164 -6.11 2.66 16.26
CA GLU A 164 -4.98 2.73 17.17
C GLU A 164 -4.79 1.37 17.86
N MET A 165 -3.54 1.05 18.17
CA MET A 165 -3.25 -0.09 19.04
C MET A 165 -3.86 0.14 20.41
N SER A 166 -4.44 -0.91 20.98
CA SER A 166 -5.02 -0.83 22.32
C SER A 166 -3.91 -0.64 23.38
N ASP A 167 -4.25 0.11 24.44
CA ASP A 167 -3.32 0.27 25.57
C ASP A 167 -3.00 -1.07 26.24
N GLU A 168 -3.91 -2.03 26.16
CA GLU A 168 -3.71 -3.39 26.64
C GLU A 168 -2.59 -4.09 25.88
N PHE A 169 -2.63 -4.06 24.53
CA PHE A 169 -1.58 -4.63 23.67
C PHE A 169 -0.23 -4.00 23.95
N LEU A 170 -0.18 -2.67 24.03
CA LEU A 170 1.07 -1.93 24.31
C LEU A 170 1.66 -2.31 25.66
N SER A 171 0.83 -2.38 26.73
CA SER A 171 1.29 -2.70 28.08
C SER A 171 1.84 -4.14 28.18
N GLN A 172 1.20 -5.10 27.51
CA GLN A 172 1.63 -6.51 27.49
C GLN A 172 2.96 -6.71 26.76
N ASN A 173 3.27 -5.91 25.74
CA ASN A 173 4.44 -6.08 24.88
C ASN A 173 5.57 -5.09 25.16
N GLN A 174 5.38 -4.10 26.05
CA GLN A 174 6.36 -3.05 26.34
C GLN A 174 7.70 -3.61 26.84
N SER A 175 7.68 -4.68 27.63
CA SER A 175 8.90 -5.32 28.14
C SER A 175 9.70 -6.05 27.06
N LYS A 176 9.06 -6.45 25.97
CA LYS A 176 9.69 -7.17 24.86
C LYS A 176 10.33 -6.22 23.84
N THR A 177 9.77 -5.03 23.68
CA THR A 177 10.22 -4.07 22.67
C THR A 177 11.28 -3.10 23.21
N LYS A 178 11.25 -2.78 24.51
CA LYS A 178 12.21 -1.87 25.14
C LYS A 178 13.56 -2.54 25.43
N GLY A 179 14.63 -1.78 25.23
CA GLY A 179 15.99 -2.22 25.59
C GLY A 179 16.73 -2.97 24.49
N HIS A 180 16.20 -2.97 23.29
CA HIS A 180 16.84 -3.54 22.11
C HIS A 180 17.15 -2.44 21.09
N ASP A 181 18.35 -2.49 20.48
CA ASP A 181 18.77 -1.60 19.40
C ASP A 181 18.25 -2.11 18.02
N PHE A 182 17.00 -2.57 17.98
CA PHE A 182 16.41 -3.04 16.74
C PHE A 182 15.99 -1.89 15.83
N PHE A 183 16.18 -2.12 14.54
CA PHE A 183 15.85 -1.19 13.48
C PHE A 183 14.90 -1.84 12.47
N VAL A 184 13.90 -1.11 12.03
CA VAL A 184 12.96 -1.56 10.98
C VAL A 184 13.03 -0.59 9.80
N LEU A 185 13.28 -1.14 8.61
CA LEU A 185 13.13 -0.40 7.36
C LEU A 185 11.76 -0.69 6.77
N ALA A 186 11.00 0.34 6.43
CA ALA A 186 9.73 0.18 5.74
C ALA A 186 9.68 0.99 4.44
N ALA A 187 9.11 0.39 3.39
CA ALA A 187 8.91 0.99 2.08
C ALA A 187 7.45 0.85 1.66
N ASP A 188 6.80 1.96 1.34
CA ASP A 188 5.41 2.01 0.89
C ASP A 188 5.16 3.31 0.13
N ASP A 189 4.40 3.31 -0.95
CA ASP A 189 4.10 4.51 -1.74
C ASP A 189 2.92 5.30 -1.18
N SER A 190 2.06 4.67 -0.37
CA SER A 190 0.93 5.31 0.30
C SER A 190 1.37 6.12 1.52
N VAL A 191 1.04 7.40 1.55
CA VAL A 191 1.29 8.27 2.72
C VAL A 191 0.56 7.76 3.96
N VAL A 192 -0.65 7.24 3.79
CA VAL A 192 -1.46 6.69 4.89
C VAL A 192 -0.78 5.46 5.49
N ALA A 193 -0.36 4.50 4.65
CA ALA A 193 0.33 3.30 5.11
C ALA A 193 1.67 3.63 5.78
N ARG A 194 2.47 4.55 5.19
CA ARG A 194 3.72 5.01 5.82
C ARG A 194 3.50 5.61 7.20
N ASN A 195 2.48 6.46 7.37
CA ASN A 195 2.15 7.06 8.66
C ASN A 195 1.69 6.02 9.68
N GLN A 196 0.89 5.04 9.25
CA GLN A 196 0.43 3.95 10.10
C GLN A 196 1.60 3.08 10.58
N VAL A 197 2.48 2.65 9.67
CA VAL A 197 3.70 1.89 10.02
C VAL A 197 4.58 2.69 10.98
N LYS A 198 4.83 3.96 10.67
CA LYS A 198 5.64 4.86 11.51
C LYS A 198 5.06 4.97 12.92
N THR A 199 3.77 5.27 13.04
CA THR A 199 3.10 5.40 14.34
C THR A 199 3.16 4.09 15.13
N THR A 200 2.97 2.95 14.48
CA THR A 200 3.07 1.62 15.10
C THR A 200 4.48 1.39 15.67
N LEU A 201 5.52 1.65 14.86
CA LEU A 201 6.91 1.48 15.28
C LEU A 201 7.32 2.45 16.40
N GLU A 202 6.89 3.70 16.34
CA GLU A 202 7.14 4.71 17.39
C GLU A 202 6.45 4.33 18.71
N LYS A 203 5.21 3.85 18.69
CA LYS A 203 4.50 3.36 19.89
C LYS A 203 5.19 2.14 20.50
N LEU A 204 5.79 1.28 19.69
CA LEU A 204 6.62 0.15 20.15
C LEU A 204 8.02 0.57 20.59
N GLY A 205 8.43 1.81 20.37
CA GLY A 205 9.77 2.31 20.72
C GLY A 205 10.88 1.76 19.81
N ILE A 206 10.56 1.39 18.57
CA ILE A 206 11.51 0.80 17.62
C ILE A 206 12.05 1.86 16.68
N THR A 207 13.38 1.93 16.57
CA THR A 207 14.06 2.79 15.61
C THR A 207 13.70 2.38 14.18
N ASN A 208 13.38 3.36 13.33
CA ASN A 208 12.91 3.05 12.00
C ASN A 208 13.37 4.05 10.94
N LYS A 209 13.33 3.60 9.70
CA LYS A 209 13.43 4.42 8.49
C LYS A 209 12.28 4.06 7.58
N ILE A 210 11.50 5.07 7.19
CA ILE A 210 10.40 4.91 6.25
C ILE A 210 10.79 5.58 4.93
N VAL A 211 10.59 4.88 3.82
CA VAL A 211 10.91 5.36 2.46
C VAL A 211 9.71 5.17 1.53
N ASN A 212 9.75 5.82 0.37
CA ASN A 212 8.58 5.92 -0.51
C ASN A 212 8.50 4.79 -1.56
N ASN A 213 9.58 4.03 -1.74
CA ASN A 213 9.62 2.96 -2.74
C ASN A 213 10.78 1.98 -2.48
N GLY A 214 10.77 0.87 -3.21
CA GLY A 214 11.79 -0.18 -3.07
C GLY A 214 13.20 0.26 -3.48
N LYS A 215 13.33 1.21 -4.41
CA LYS A 215 14.64 1.72 -4.84
C LYS A 215 15.33 2.46 -3.71
N GLN A 216 14.62 3.37 -3.03
CA GLN A 216 15.16 4.08 -1.87
C GLN A 216 15.51 3.12 -0.73
N ALA A 217 14.69 2.06 -0.52
CA ALA A 217 14.99 1.03 0.46
C ALA A 217 16.30 0.29 0.12
N LEU A 218 16.46 -0.13 -1.12
CA LEU A 218 17.66 -0.84 -1.57
C LEU A 218 18.91 0.04 -1.50
N GLU A 219 18.81 1.30 -1.91
CA GLU A 219 19.91 2.27 -1.82
C GLU A 219 20.34 2.49 -0.37
N PHE A 220 19.39 2.61 0.55
CA PHE A 220 19.67 2.73 1.98
C PHE A 220 20.39 1.50 2.53
N LEU A 221 19.91 0.28 2.22
CA LEU A 221 20.53 -0.97 2.67
C LEU A 221 21.93 -1.16 2.10
N LYS A 222 22.13 -0.88 0.81
CA LYS A 222 23.44 -0.98 0.18
C LYS A 222 24.44 0.00 0.76
N LYS A 223 24.02 1.25 0.98
CA LYS A 223 24.88 2.24 1.62
C LYS A 223 25.30 1.79 3.01
N TRP A 224 24.37 1.23 3.80
CA TRP A 224 24.71 0.69 5.13
C TRP A 224 25.69 -0.48 5.02
N ALA A 225 25.48 -1.40 4.09
CA ALA A 225 26.42 -2.51 3.85
C ALA A 225 27.82 -2.01 3.43
N ASP A 226 27.87 -0.99 2.57
CA ASP A 226 29.15 -0.38 2.14
C ASP A 226 29.86 0.35 3.31
N ASP A 227 29.12 0.94 4.23
CA ASP A 227 29.68 1.56 5.44
C ASP A 227 30.13 0.49 6.45
N ALA A 228 29.44 -0.65 6.54
CA ALA A 228 29.85 -1.78 7.34
C ALA A 228 31.14 -2.44 6.80
N ASP A 229 31.28 -2.59 5.48
CA ASP A 229 32.51 -3.09 4.85
C ASP A 229 33.73 -2.21 5.13
N LYS A 230 33.50 -0.92 5.46
CA LYS A 230 34.55 0.04 5.85
C LYS A 230 34.72 0.15 7.37
N GLU A 231 34.05 -0.70 8.14
CA GLU A 231 34.05 -0.68 9.62
C GLU A 231 33.50 0.63 10.23
N ILE A 232 32.68 1.40 9.47
CA ILE A 232 32.04 2.64 9.93
C ILE A 232 30.76 2.34 10.70
N SER A 233 30.07 1.25 10.35
CA SER A 233 28.83 0.81 11.00
C SER A 233 28.86 -0.70 11.25
N PRO A 234 27.99 -1.24 12.14
CA PRO A 234 27.85 -2.68 12.30
C PRO A 234 27.25 -3.32 11.02
N PRO A 235 27.44 -4.64 10.81
CA PRO A 235 26.78 -5.36 9.74
C PRO A 235 25.27 -5.12 9.73
N VAL A 236 24.66 -5.02 8.54
CA VAL A 236 23.24 -4.67 8.39
C VAL A 236 22.33 -5.64 9.14
N SER A 237 22.67 -6.92 9.17
CA SER A 237 21.91 -7.98 9.85
C SER A 237 21.88 -7.86 11.37
N ASP A 238 22.77 -7.09 11.98
CA ASP A 238 22.84 -6.98 13.45
C ASP A 238 21.70 -6.12 14.01
N PRO A 239 21.50 -4.86 13.57
CA PRO A 239 20.44 -4.03 14.07
C PRO A 239 19.14 -4.16 13.26
N VAL A 240 19.18 -4.53 11.97
CA VAL A 240 17.97 -4.62 11.14
C VAL A 240 17.16 -5.85 11.51
N LEU A 241 16.10 -5.63 12.25
CA LEU A 241 15.14 -6.66 12.66
C LEU A 241 14.39 -7.22 11.46
N MET A 242 13.89 -6.33 10.60
CA MET A 242 13.15 -6.68 9.38
C MET A 242 13.07 -5.52 8.39
N VAL A 243 12.77 -5.90 7.15
CA VAL A 243 12.34 -5.00 6.07
C VAL A 243 10.86 -5.27 5.82
N ILE A 244 10.04 -4.24 5.87
CA ILE A 244 8.61 -4.27 5.53
C ILE A 244 8.45 -3.56 4.20
N SER A 245 7.91 -4.21 3.20
CA SER A 245 7.77 -3.61 1.87
C SER A 245 6.37 -3.83 1.32
N ASP A 246 5.74 -2.73 0.88
CA ASP A 246 4.62 -2.86 -0.04
C ASP A 246 5.08 -3.56 -1.31
N ILE A 247 4.17 -4.31 -1.94
CA ILE A 247 4.41 -4.96 -3.22
C ILE A 247 4.34 -3.93 -4.35
N GLU A 248 3.35 -3.05 -4.32
CA GLU A 248 2.94 -2.19 -5.43
C GLU A 248 3.51 -0.79 -5.28
N MET A 249 4.81 -0.62 -5.55
CA MET A 249 5.49 0.67 -5.43
C MET A 249 6.07 1.16 -6.75
N PRO A 250 6.18 2.50 -6.92
CA PRO A 250 6.89 3.10 -8.04
C PRO A 250 8.39 2.77 -8.03
N GLU A 251 9.02 2.89 -9.19
CA GLU A 251 10.44 2.70 -9.47
C GLU A 251 10.97 1.30 -9.17
N MET A 252 10.59 0.69 -8.05
CA MET A 252 10.94 -0.68 -7.69
C MET A 252 9.87 -1.26 -6.80
N ASP A 253 9.22 -2.30 -7.27
CA ASP A 253 8.22 -3.08 -6.53
C ASP A 253 8.85 -3.93 -5.42
N GLY A 254 8.02 -4.44 -4.49
CA GLY A 254 8.49 -5.22 -3.34
C GLY A 254 9.10 -6.58 -3.72
N TYR A 255 8.66 -7.20 -4.81
CA TYR A 255 9.24 -8.45 -5.30
C TYR A 255 10.65 -8.23 -5.86
N THR A 256 10.81 -7.15 -6.63
CA THR A 256 12.11 -6.74 -7.18
C THR A 256 13.07 -6.34 -6.06
N LEU A 257 12.60 -5.59 -5.05
CA LEU A 257 13.39 -5.26 -3.87
C LEU A 257 13.86 -6.52 -3.16
N THR A 258 12.95 -7.45 -2.84
CA THR A 258 13.27 -8.72 -2.16
C THR A 258 14.29 -9.54 -2.95
N THR A 259 14.08 -9.66 -4.25
CA THR A 259 15.02 -10.37 -5.14
C THR A 259 16.43 -9.75 -5.09
N ASN A 260 16.54 -8.42 -5.06
CA ASN A 260 17.83 -7.73 -4.95
C ASN A 260 18.47 -7.91 -3.57
N ILE A 261 17.69 -7.89 -2.50
CA ILE A 261 18.15 -8.21 -1.14
C ILE A 261 18.73 -9.63 -1.11
N ARG A 262 18.05 -10.63 -1.66
CA ARG A 262 18.52 -12.03 -1.67
C ARG A 262 19.76 -12.25 -2.54
N LYS A 263 19.98 -11.42 -3.56
CA LYS A 263 21.17 -11.49 -4.44
C LYS A 263 22.43 -10.88 -3.82
N ASP A 264 22.32 -9.98 -2.86
CA ASP A 264 23.47 -9.39 -2.18
C ASP A 264 23.81 -10.22 -0.93
N PRO A 265 24.99 -10.88 -0.88
CA PRO A 265 25.34 -11.74 0.26
C PRO A 265 25.33 -11.03 1.62
N ARG A 266 25.54 -9.71 1.64
CA ARG A 266 25.54 -8.90 2.87
C ARG A 266 24.14 -8.63 3.41
N LEU A 267 23.11 -8.81 2.56
CA LEU A 267 21.71 -8.50 2.82
C LEU A 267 20.81 -9.74 2.80
N SER A 268 21.33 -10.87 2.27
CA SER A 268 20.55 -12.08 1.96
C SER A 268 19.77 -12.65 3.15
N ASP A 269 20.28 -12.46 4.36
CA ASP A 269 19.71 -13.00 5.60
C ASP A 269 18.66 -12.09 6.25
N LEU A 270 18.44 -10.89 5.69
CA LEU A 270 17.44 -9.96 6.22
C LEU A 270 16.05 -10.57 6.19
N TYR A 271 15.31 -10.40 7.28
CA TYR A 271 13.90 -10.80 7.35
C TYR A 271 13.05 -9.83 6.57
N VAL A 272 12.35 -10.32 5.53
CA VAL A 272 11.53 -9.49 4.64
C VAL A 272 10.07 -9.89 4.77
N ILE A 273 9.23 -8.90 5.08
CA ILE A 273 7.77 -9.00 5.01
C ILE A 273 7.32 -8.24 3.77
N LEU A 274 6.56 -8.90 2.90
CA LEU A 274 5.83 -8.26 1.81
C LEU A 274 4.39 -7.98 2.25
N SER A 275 3.88 -6.82 1.91
CA SER A 275 2.49 -6.43 2.19
C SER A 275 1.79 -5.97 0.92
N SER A 276 0.47 -6.18 0.86
CA SER A 276 -0.37 -5.64 -0.22
C SER A 276 -1.77 -5.36 0.32
N SER A 277 -2.43 -4.37 -0.26
CA SER A 277 -3.85 -4.08 0.00
C SER A 277 -4.76 -5.16 -0.58
N LEU A 278 -4.25 -5.97 -1.52
CA LEU A 278 -5.00 -7.02 -2.19
C LEU A 278 -4.92 -8.31 -1.39
N SER A 279 -6.05 -8.80 -0.93
CA SER A 279 -6.18 -10.12 -0.33
C SER A 279 -6.26 -11.20 -1.42
N GLY A 280 -5.38 -12.19 -1.40
CA GLY A 280 -5.49 -13.35 -2.29
C GLY A 280 -4.31 -14.32 -2.16
N GLY A 281 -4.60 -15.64 -2.15
CA GLY A 281 -3.61 -16.71 -2.03
C GLY A 281 -2.58 -16.80 -3.17
N PHE A 282 -2.65 -15.89 -4.12
CA PHE A 282 -1.67 -15.72 -5.19
C PHE A 282 -0.39 -15.04 -4.70
N ASN A 283 -0.54 -14.09 -3.77
CA ASN A 283 0.60 -13.37 -3.19
C ASN A 283 1.50 -14.31 -2.38
N ASP A 284 0.95 -15.33 -1.72
CA ASP A 284 1.71 -16.29 -0.94
C ASP A 284 2.72 -17.07 -1.82
N SER A 285 2.28 -17.56 -2.98
CA SER A 285 3.15 -18.34 -3.88
C SER A 285 4.27 -17.51 -4.51
N LEU A 286 4.05 -16.21 -4.75
CA LEU A 286 5.08 -15.31 -5.26
C LEU A 286 6.04 -14.88 -4.15
N THR A 287 5.54 -14.66 -2.96
CA THR A 287 6.33 -14.35 -1.77
C THR A 287 7.40 -15.40 -1.53
N GLU A 288 7.02 -16.69 -1.59
CA GLU A 288 7.97 -17.81 -1.49
C GLU A 288 8.99 -17.81 -2.62
N LYS A 289 8.56 -17.59 -3.88
CA LYS A 289 9.44 -17.59 -5.06
C LYS A 289 10.52 -16.53 -5.01
N VAL A 290 10.22 -15.34 -4.50
CA VAL A 290 11.21 -14.26 -4.39
C VAL A 290 12.05 -14.37 -3.11
N GLY A 291 11.72 -15.32 -2.22
CA GLY A 291 12.44 -15.58 -0.98
C GLY A 291 12.10 -14.59 0.14
N ALA A 292 10.91 -13.99 0.13
CA ALA A 292 10.44 -13.24 1.29
C ALA A 292 10.05 -14.21 2.42
N ASN A 293 10.11 -13.73 3.66
CA ASN A 293 9.88 -14.57 4.83
C ASN A 293 8.41 -14.66 5.22
N LYS A 294 7.64 -13.62 4.91
CA LYS A 294 6.21 -13.55 5.25
C LYS A 294 5.48 -12.65 4.27
N PHE A 295 4.25 -13.01 3.95
CA PHE A 295 3.26 -12.12 3.34
C PHE A 295 2.26 -11.66 4.40
N MET A 296 1.83 -10.41 4.32
CA MET A 296 0.73 -9.87 5.13
C MET A 296 -0.17 -9.05 4.21
N SER A 297 -1.48 -9.22 4.32
CA SER A 297 -2.41 -8.22 3.80
C SER A 297 -2.15 -6.90 4.53
N LYS A 298 -2.33 -5.75 3.89
CA LYS A 298 -2.20 -4.45 4.59
C LYS A 298 -3.11 -4.48 5.82
N TRP A 299 -2.54 -4.14 6.92
CA TRP A 299 -2.80 -4.60 8.30
C TRP A 299 -3.60 -3.62 9.12
N HIS A 300 -4.22 -4.16 10.15
CA HIS A 300 -4.53 -3.38 11.35
C HIS A 300 -3.23 -3.16 12.16
N PRO A 301 -3.08 -2.02 12.87
CA PRO A 301 -1.85 -1.71 13.62
C PRO A 301 -1.38 -2.81 14.58
N GLU A 302 -2.32 -3.50 15.22
CA GLU A 302 -2.00 -4.60 16.13
C GLU A 302 -1.46 -5.85 15.43
N GLU A 303 -1.91 -6.15 14.20
CA GLU A 303 -1.38 -7.29 13.43
C GLU A 303 0.08 -7.05 13.03
N LEU A 304 0.40 -5.81 12.61
CA LEU A 304 1.77 -5.42 12.32
C LEU A 304 2.62 -5.47 13.58
N ALA A 305 2.12 -4.89 14.67
CA ALA A 305 2.81 -4.87 15.94
C ALA A 305 3.08 -6.27 16.46
N GLN A 306 2.12 -7.20 16.33
CA GLN A 306 2.31 -8.60 16.72
C GLN A 306 3.39 -9.28 15.87
N ALA A 307 3.42 -9.06 14.55
CA ALA A 307 4.46 -9.62 13.69
C ALA A 307 5.87 -9.11 14.07
N ILE A 308 5.98 -7.86 14.48
CA ILE A 308 7.22 -7.27 14.96
C ILE A 308 7.64 -7.90 16.29
N VAL A 309 6.72 -8.05 17.24
CA VAL A 309 6.97 -8.68 18.54
C VAL A 309 7.41 -10.14 18.39
N ASP A 310 6.73 -10.90 17.54
CA ASP A 310 7.07 -12.29 17.23
C ASP A 310 8.51 -12.40 16.68
N ARG A 311 8.90 -11.48 15.80
CA ARG A 311 10.27 -11.45 15.27
C ARG A 311 11.30 -11.08 16.31
N ILE A 312 11.00 -10.14 17.21
CA ILE A 312 11.85 -9.80 18.36
C ILE A 312 12.07 -11.03 19.24
N ASP A 313 11.01 -11.75 19.58
CA ASP A 313 11.08 -12.97 20.39
C ASP A 313 11.98 -14.02 19.70
N SER A 314 11.81 -14.26 18.40
CA SER A 314 12.65 -15.19 17.62
C SER A 314 14.13 -14.80 17.65
N VAL A 315 14.47 -13.55 17.32
CA VAL A 315 15.85 -13.06 17.26
C VAL A 315 16.51 -13.13 18.66
N THR A 316 15.74 -12.79 19.67
CA THR A 316 16.24 -12.85 21.07
C THR A 316 16.55 -14.29 21.51
N GLN A 317 15.72 -15.24 21.10
CA GLN A 317 15.98 -16.67 21.37
C GLN A 317 17.20 -17.17 20.60
N GLU A 318 17.34 -16.86 19.33
CA GLU A 318 18.48 -17.21 18.49
C GLU A 318 19.81 -16.67 19.06
N ARG A 319 19.81 -15.40 19.53
CA ARG A 319 20.99 -14.78 20.16
C ARG A 319 21.36 -15.46 21.48
N LYS A 320 20.40 -15.84 22.31
CA LYS A 320 20.65 -16.59 23.55
C LYS A 320 21.25 -17.97 23.30
N GLN A 321 20.76 -18.67 22.28
CA GLN A 321 21.28 -19.99 21.90
C GLN A 321 22.73 -19.92 21.40
N LYS A 322 23.06 -18.91 20.59
CA LYS A 322 24.44 -18.68 20.09
C LYS A 322 25.43 -18.30 21.20
N GLN A 323 24.97 -17.67 22.30
CA GLN A 323 25.80 -17.30 23.42
C GLN A 323 26.02 -18.49 24.41
N ALA A 324 25.15 -19.51 24.34
CA ALA A 324 25.22 -20.70 25.19
C ALA A 324 25.98 -21.87 24.55
N SER A 325 26.34 -21.76 23.27
CA SER A 325 27.13 -22.73 22.48
C SER A 325 28.58 -22.32 22.38
#